data_7cb2b1a1ca0a1193d69cf444d27dee3a
#
_entry.id   7cb2b1a1ca0a1193d69cf444d27dee3a
#
_cell.length_a   1.000
_cell.length_b   1.000
_cell.length_c   1.000
_cell.angle_alpha   90.00
_cell.angle_beta   90.00
_cell.angle_gamma   90.00
#
_symmetry.space_group_name_H-M   'P 1'
#
loop_
_entity.id
_entity.type
_entity.pdbx_description
1 polymer ?
#
loop_
_entity_poly.entity_id
_entity_poly.type
_entity_poly.pdbx_seq_one_letter_code
_entity_poly.pdbx_strand_id
1 'polypeptide(L)'
;MTDTAESLDPLRLPLRGERLIEASAGTGKTFTIAALYLRLLLGLGGESAFPRAVSVEELLVVTFTEAATEELRGRIRSNIHELRIACLRDSATDPLYSALLAEIPDKNQAANTLLLAERQMDEAAVFTIHGFCQRMLSLNAFESGMLFEQQLIEDESRLRYQACADFWRRHCYPLPREIAAVIHEAWKGPRDLLKSLDRWLQGEAPQLKSPPAAEETLAERHQQIIARINALKIQWREQVAEIEGVLENSGLDRRKFNRGNQGKWIEKINAWAQEETRGYQLPDALEKFSRRFLVERTKADGIVPEHPLFVAIETLLAEPLTLNDLMIARAMTEIRDRKS
;
A
#
# COMPACT_ATOMS: atom_id res chain seq x y z
N MET A 1 -30.32 17.41 11.08
CA MET A 1 -31.31 16.53 11.70
C MET A 1 -30.54 15.60 12.60
N THR A 2 -30.57 15.81 13.92
CA THR A 2 -29.94 14.92 14.91
C THR A 2 -30.90 13.74 15.08
N ASP A 3 -30.58 12.64 14.42
CA ASP A 3 -31.23 11.35 14.69
C ASP A 3 -30.86 10.95 16.12
N THR A 4 -31.82 11.07 17.02
CA THR A 4 -31.68 10.55 18.39
C THR A 4 -31.74 9.03 18.29
N ALA A 5 -30.63 8.37 18.64
CA ALA A 5 -30.58 6.92 18.69
C ALA A 5 -31.67 6.39 19.64
N GLU A 6 -32.55 5.55 19.11
CA GLU A 6 -33.58 4.87 19.91
C GLU A 6 -32.97 3.68 20.66
N SER A 7 -33.51 3.36 21.84
CA SER A 7 -33.09 2.15 22.57
C SER A 7 -33.41 0.90 21.75
N LEU A 8 -32.41 0.07 21.50
CA LEU A 8 -32.59 -1.13 20.69
C LEU A 8 -33.42 -2.21 21.39
N ASP A 9 -34.56 -2.55 20.81
CA ASP A 9 -35.34 -3.74 21.16
C ASP A 9 -35.18 -4.80 20.04
N PRO A 10 -34.45 -5.90 20.25
CA PRO A 10 -34.23 -6.94 19.26
C PRO A 10 -35.52 -7.63 18.80
N LEU A 11 -36.57 -7.62 19.62
CA LEU A 11 -37.86 -8.25 19.30
C LEU A 11 -38.72 -7.40 18.40
N ARG A 12 -38.56 -6.07 18.41
CA ARG A 12 -39.35 -5.10 17.66
C ARG A 12 -38.63 -4.40 16.53
N LEU A 13 -37.31 -4.60 16.43
CA LEU A 13 -36.55 -4.01 15.33
C LEU A 13 -37.13 -4.45 13.98
N PRO A 14 -37.49 -3.50 13.06
CA PRO A 14 -37.98 -3.85 11.74
C PRO A 14 -36.94 -4.64 10.92
N LEU A 15 -37.36 -5.81 10.39
CA LEU A 15 -36.46 -6.72 9.64
C LEU A 15 -36.44 -6.42 8.13
N ARG A 16 -36.82 -5.21 7.72
CA ARG A 16 -36.79 -4.73 6.33
C ARG A 16 -35.93 -3.47 6.20
N GLY A 17 -35.29 -3.32 5.06
CA GLY A 17 -34.45 -2.16 4.75
C GLY A 17 -33.10 -2.21 5.51
N GLU A 18 -32.37 -1.09 5.49
CA GLU A 18 -31.07 -0.94 6.13
C GLU A 18 -31.22 -0.47 7.56
N ARG A 19 -30.45 -1.04 8.47
CA ARG A 19 -30.41 -0.67 9.89
C ARG A 19 -28.98 -0.60 10.38
N LEU A 20 -28.64 0.49 11.05
CA LEU A 20 -27.38 0.66 11.78
C LEU A 20 -27.63 0.45 13.27
N ILE A 21 -26.93 -0.52 13.86
CA ILE A 21 -26.97 -0.77 15.30
C ILE A 21 -25.63 -0.30 15.88
N GLU A 22 -25.68 0.81 16.61
CA GLU A 22 -24.53 1.31 17.34
C GLU A 22 -24.40 0.60 18.70
N ALA A 23 -23.28 -0.03 18.93
CA ALA A 23 -23.05 -0.79 20.15
C ALA A 23 -21.57 -0.80 20.56
N SER A 24 -21.29 -0.47 21.81
CA SER A 24 -19.96 -0.56 22.42
C SER A 24 -19.56 -2.01 22.72
N ALA A 25 -18.32 -2.24 23.12
CA ALA A 25 -17.87 -3.56 23.56
C ALA A 25 -18.70 -4.00 24.79
N GLY A 26 -19.18 -5.25 24.81
CA GLY A 26 -19.95 -5.79 25.93
C GLY A 26 -21.44 -5.43 25.97
N THR A 27 -21.97 -4.70 25.00
CA THR A 27 -23.39 -4.25 25.00
C THR A 27 -24.39 -5.25 24.40
N GLY A 28 -23.98 -6.51 24.20
CA GLY A 28 -24.91 -7.56 23.73
C GLY A 28 -25.09 -7.68 22.21
N LYS A 29 -24.14 -7.15 21.38
CA LYS A 29 -24.20 -7.26 19.91
C LYS A 29 -24.50 -8.67 19.41
N THR A 30 -23.76 -9.65 19.94
CA THR A 30 -23.90 -11.06 19.55
C THR A 30 -25.26 -11.62 19.96
N PHE A 31 -25.76 -11.22 21.12
CA PHE A 31 -27.12 -11.56 21.56
C PHE A 31 -28.18 -10.98 20.62
N THR A 32 -28.04 -9.72 20.24
CA THR A 32 -28.95 -9.07 19.29
C THR A 32 -28.98 -9.79 17.95
N ILE A 33 -27.81 -10.13 17.39
CA ILE A 33 -27.71 -10.86 16.11
C ILE A 33 -28.41 -12.21 16.22
N ALA A 34 -28.20 -12.95 17.32
CA ALA A 34 -28.84 -14.26 17.54
C ALA A 34 -30.37 -14.14 17.65
N ALA A 35 -30.87 -13.12 18.36
CA ALA A 35 -32.29 -12.86 18.45
C ALA A 35 -32.96 -12.51 17.09
N LEU A 36 -32.28 -11.68 16.30
CA LEU A 36 -32.71 -11.34 14.92
C LEU A 36 -32.70 -12.57 14.02
N TYR A 37 -31.68 -13.44 14.15
CA TYR A 37 -31.58 -14.67 13.39
C TYR A 37 -32.73 -15.61 13.67
N LEU A 38 -33.12 -15.80 14.95
CA LEU A 38 -34.28 -16.62 15.35
C LEU A 38 -35.59 -16.04 14.79
N ARG A 39 -35.76 -14.72 14.84
CA ARG A 39 -36.95 -14.05 14.27
C ARG A 39 -37.07 -14.27 12.76
N LEU A 40 -35.95 -14.21 12.04
CA LEU A 40 -35.88 -14.46 10.60
C LEU A 40 -36.22 -15.91 10.25
N LEU A 41 -35.68 -16.89 11.01
CA LEU A 41 -35.98 -18.31 10.80
C LEU A 41 -37.43 -18.67 10.99
N LEU A 42 -38.09 -18.03 11.96
CA LEU A 42 -39.48 -18.36 12.31
C LEU A 42 -40.51 -17.35 11.76
N GLY A 43 -40.06 -16.26 11.11
CA GLY A 43 -40.93 -15.22 10.61
C GLY A 43 -41.69 -14.43 11.70
N LEU A 44 -41.01 -14.24 12.87
CA LEU A 44 -41.60 -13.59 14.05
C LEU A 44 -41.41 -12.06 14.03
N GLY A 45 -42.29 -11.34 14.76
CA GLY A 45 -42.21 -9.89 14.97
C GLY A 45 -43.40 -9.09 14.44
N GLY A 46 -44.50 -9.73 14.05
CA GLY A 46 -45.72 -9.07 13.60
C GLY A 46 -45.46 -8.07 12.46
N GLU A 47 -45.79 -6.79 12.65
CA GLU A 47 -45.57 -5.73 11.65
C GLU A 47 -44.08 -5.45 11.35
N SER A 48 -43.19 -5.77 12.31
CA SER A 48 -41.72 -5.63 12.17
C SER A 48 -41.05 -6.85 11.54
N ALA A 49 -41.80 -7.94 11.28
CA ALA A 49 -41.27 -9.17 10.72
C ALA A 49 -40.79 -9.03 9.27
N PHE A 50 -39.93 -9.94 8.86
CA PHE A 50 -39.63 -10.13 7.45
C PHE A 50 -40.84 -10.79 6.75
N PRO A 51 -41.09 -10.59 5.45
CA PRO A 51 -42.30 -11.05 4.78
C PRO A 51 -42.59 -12.55 4.86
N ARG A 52 -41.56 -13.35 5.11
CA ARG A 52 -41.63 -14.82 5.25
C ARG A 52 -40.55 -15.32 6.21
N ALA A 53 -40.73 -16.53 6.69
CA ALA A 53 -39.61 -17.25 7.29
C ALA A 53 -38.52 -17.53 6.23
N VAL A 54 -37.25 -17.47 6.63
CA VAL A 54 -36.09 -17.71 5.76
C VAL A 54 -35.27 -18.92 6.27
N SER A 55 -34.65 -19.64 5.36
CA SER A 55 -33.77 -20.76 5.73
C SER A 55 -32.38 -20.28 6.21
N VAL A 56 -31.62 -21.20 6.82
CA VAL A 56 -30.27 -20.95 7.26
C VAL A 56 -29.35 -20.51 6.11
N GLU A 57 -29.54 -21.08 4.92
CA GLU A 57 -28.77 -20.79 3.72
C GLU A 57 -29.03 -19.40 3.14
N GLU A 58 -30.24 -18.86 3.40
CA GLU A 58 -30.64 -17.51 2.94
C GLU A 58 -30.15 -16.38 3.85
N LEU A 59 -29.59 -16.71 5.02
CA LEU A 59 -29.12 -15.75 6.02
C LEU A 59 -27.59 -15.61 5.95
N LEU A 60 -27.13 -14.48 5.40
CA LEU A 60 -25.72 -14.16 5.39
C LEU A 60 -25.32 -13.36 6.64
N VAL A 61 -24.37 -13.87 7.39
CA VAL A 61 -23.74 -13.20 8.53
C VAL A 61 -22.25 -13.04 8.27
N VAL A 62 -21.73 -11.83 8.41
CA VAL A 62 -20.34 -11.52 8.10
C VAL A 62 -19.63 -10.91 9.30
N THR A 63 -18.41 -11.35 9.56
CA THR A 63 -17.54 -10.85 10.65
C THR A 63 -16.15 -10.44 10.13
N PHE A 64 -15.31 -9.90 11.00
CA PHE A 64 -13.94 -9.52 10.63
C PHE A 64 -12.91 -10.62 10.84
N THR A 65 -13.12 -11.53 11.82
CA THR A 65 -12.13 -12.53 12.20
C THR A 65 -12.72 -13.95 12.24
N GLU A 66 -11.90 -14.95 11.96
CA GLU A 66 -12.31 -16.36 12.04
C GLU A 66 -12.81 -16.73 13.46
N ALA A 67 -12.11 -16.27 14.50
CA ALA A 67 -12.51 -16.51 15.87
C ALA A 67 -13.93 -15.94 16.16
N ALA A 68 -14.24 -14.73 15.69
CA ALA A 68 -15.57 -14.15 15.85
C ALA A 68 -16.63 -14.92 15.03
N THR A 69 -16.26 -15.42 13.86
CA THR A 69 -17.13 -16.25 13.01
C THR A 69 -17.52 -17.54 13.73
N GLU A 70 -16.55 -18.26 14.27
CA GLU A 70 -16.78 -19.52 15.00
C GLU A 70 -17.59 -19.29 16.30
N GLU A 71 -17.26 -18.26 17.07
CA GLU A 71 -18.02 -17.87 18.25
C GLU A 71 -19.48 -17.56 17.90
N LEU A 72 -19.70 -16.76 16.86
CA LEU A 72 -21.06 -16.36 16.44
C LEU A 72 -21.85 -17.55 15.92
N ARG A 73 -21.25 -18.43 15.12
CA ARG A 73 -21.87 -19.68 14.63
C ARG A 73 -22.26 -20.57 15.80
N GLY A 74 -21.37 -20.76 16.77
CA GLY A 74 -21.65 -21.53 17.98
C GLY A 74 -22.80 -20.96 18.79
N ARG A 75 -22.84 -19.64 18.98
CA ARG A 75 -23.93 -18.95 19.71
C ARG A 75 -25.26 -19.03 18.97
N ILE A 76 -25.30 -18.87 17.65
CA ILE A 76 -26.54 -19.01 16.85
C ILE A 76 -27.05 -20.45 17.00
N ARG A 77 -26.20 -21.47 16.86
CA ARG A 77 -26.59 -22.88 17.05
C ARG A 77 -27.15 -23.14 18.44
N SER A 78 -26.52 -22.62 19.48
CA SER A 78 -26.99 -22.77 20.86
C SER A 78 -28.37 -22.10 21.05
N ASN A 79 -28.56 -20.90 20.51
CA ASN A 79 -29.87 -20.20 20.62
C ASN A 79 -30.96 -20.92 19.85
N ILE A 80 -30.69 -21.50 18.67
CA ILE A 80 -31.62 -22.34 17.92
C ILE A 80 -32.04 -23.54 18.75
N HIS A 81 -31.07 -24.23 19.36
CA HIS A 81 -31.30 -25.38 20.22
C HIS A 81 -32.16 -25.02 21.45
N GLU A 82 -31.80 -23.98 22.18
CA GLU A 82 -32.50 -23.55 23.38
C GLU A 82 -33.96 -23.16 23.06
N LEU A 83 -34.24 -22.40 22.00
CA LEU A 83 -35.60 -22.06 21.59
C LEU A 83 -36.38 -23.29 21.15
N ARG A 84 -35.75 -24.25 20.48
CA ARG A 84 -36.36 -25.54 20.12
C ARG A 84 -36.80 -26.31 21.37
N ILE A 85 -35.98 -26.40 22.40
CA ILE A 85 -36.33 -27.06 23.67
C ILE A 85 -37.43 -26.31 24.37
N ALA A 86 -37.42 -24.94 24.34
CA ALA A 86 -38.51 -24.10 24.89
C ALA A 86 -39.85 -24.40 24.19
N CYS A 87 -39.87 -24.53 22.85
CA CYS A 87 -41.04 -24.93 22.10
C CYS A 87 -41.58 -26.29 22.50
N LEU A 88 -40.71 -27.28 22.69
CA LEU A 88 -41.08 -28.65 23.10
C LEU A 88 -41.61 -28.70 24.52
N ARG A 89 -41.09 -27.86 25.44
CA ARG A 89 -41.50 -27.81 26.85
C ARG A 89 -42.66 -26.88 27.11
N ASP A 90 -42.99 -26.05 26.14
CA ASP A 90 -43.95 -24.93 26.27
C ASP A 90 -43.59 -23.95 27.40
N SER A 91 -42.30 -23.82 27.69
CA SER A 91 -41.80 -22.94 28.74
C SER A 91 -40.35 -22.54 28.52
N ALA A 92 -39.97 -21.34 28.90
CA ALA A 92 -38.60 -20.86 28.91
C ALA A 92 -38.32 -20.04 30.17
N THR A 93 -37.08 -20.12 30.68
CA THR A 93 -36.60 -19.32 31.81
C THR A 93 -35.98 -18.02 31.35
N ASP A 94 -35.41 -18.02 30.16
CA ASP A 94 -34.79 -16.84 29.55
C ASP A 94 -35.88 -15.89 29.02
N PRO A 95 -35.83 -14.60 29.35
CA PRO A 95 -36.83 -13.62 28.90
C PRO A 95 -36.95 -13.50 27.38
N LEU A 96 -35.86 -13.66 26.63
CA LEU A 96 -35.89 -13.62 25.17
C LEU A 96 -36.71 -14.79 24.60
N TYR A 97 -36.39 -16.01 25.06
CA TYR A 97 -37.12 -17.18 24.56
C TYR A 97 -38.57 -17.22 25.02
N SER A 98 -38.87 -16.71 26.23
CA SER A 98 -40.22 -16.55 26.70
C SER A 98 -41.02 -15.60 25.80
N ALA A 99 -40.43 -14.48 25.42
CA ALA A 99 -41.07 -13.50 24.53
C ALA A 99 -41.28 -14.08 23.13
N LEU A 100 -40.27 -14.75 22.55
CA LEU A 100 -40.40 -15.40 21.25
C LEU A 100 -41.45 -16.53 21.26
N LEU A 101 -41.46 -17.34 22.35
CA LEU A 101 -42.40 -18.44 22.52
C LEU A 101 -43.88 -17.95 22.54
N ALA A 102 -44.12 -16.76 23.13
CA ALA A 102 -45.45 -16.14 23.16
C ALA A 102 -45.94 -15.71 21.77
N GLU A 103 -45.05 -15.41 20.84
CA GLU A 103 -45.40 -15.04 19.45
C GLU A 103 -45.54 -16.26 18.53
N ILE A 104 -45.10 -17.47 18.94
CA ILE A 104 -45.15 -18.67 18.10
C ILE A 104 -46.54 -19.32 18.17
N PRO A 105 -47.30 -19.36 17.06
CA PRO A 105 -48.65 -19.90 17.05
C PRO A 105 -48.68 -21.43 17.12
N ASP A 106 -47.76 -22.12 16.41
CA ASP A 106 -47.58 -23.57 16.42
C ASP A 106 -46.19 -23.94 16.88
N LYS A 107 -46.07 -24.33 18.16
CA LYS A 107 -44.82 -24.69 18.79
C LYS A 107 -44.19 -25.98 18.25
N ASN A 108 -45.05 -26.93 17.79
CA ASN A 108 -44.55 -28.16 17.19
C ASN A 108 -43.92 -27.92 15.81
N GLN A 109 -44.59 -27.11 15.01
CA GLN A 109 -44.06 -26.69 13.70
C GLN A 109 -42.78 -25.92 13.87
N ALA A 110 -42.72 -24.96 14.81
CA ALA A 110 -41.50 -24.19 15.10
C ALA A 110 -40.38 -25.07 15.59
N ALA A 111 -40.64 -26.04 16.48
CA ALA A 111 -39.61 -26.99 16.95
C ALA A 111 -39.01 -27.82 15.80
N ASN A 112 -39.84 -28.24 14.83
CA ASN A 112 -39.37 -28.95 13.64
C ASN A 112 -38.54 -28.05 12.72
N THR A 113 -38.95 -26.80 12.49
CA THR A 113 -38.17 -25.82 11.72
C THR A 113 -36.81 -25.55 12.37
N LEU A 114 -36.79 -25.36 13.69
CA LEU A 114 -35.54 -25.16 14.45
C LEU A 114 -34.65 -26.40 14.45
N LEU A 115 -35.22 -27.61 14.48
CA LEU A 115 -34.43 -28.87 14.37
C LEU A 115 -33.73 -28.96 12.99
N LEU A 116 -34.44 -28.60 11.92
CA LEU A 116 -33.87 -28.57 10.58
C LEU A 116 -32.76 -27.51 10.49
N ALA A 117 -33.01 -26.31 11.00
CA ALA A 117 -32.02 -25.24 11.06
C ALA A 117 -30.77 -25.63 11.87
N GLU A 118 -30.94 -26.28 13.02
CA GLU A 118 -29.84 -26.77 13.86
C GLU A 118 -28.93 -27.76 13.09
N ARG A 119 -29.52 -28.67 12.31
CA ARG A 119 -28.81 -29.64 11.48
C ARG A 119 -28.10 -29.00 10.28
N GLN A 120 -28.66 -27.94 9.73
CA GLN A 120 -28.10 -27.21 8.59
C GLN A 120 -27.07 -26.15 8.99
N MET A 121 -26.78 -25.95 10.28
CA MET A 121 -25.85 -24.92 10.74
C MET A 121 -24.42 -25.10 10.21
N ASP A 122 -24.04 -26.28 9.77
CA ASP A 122 -22.73 -26.50 9.12
C ASP A 122 -22.67 -25.89 7.71
N GLU A 123 -23.82 -25.70 7.06
CA GLU A 123 -24.00 -25.07 5.76
C GLU A 123 -24.34 -23.59 5.88
N ALA A 124 -24.49 -23.07 7.12
CA ALA A 124 -24.86 -21.68 7.38
C ALA A 124 -23.86 -20.70 6.77
N ALA A 125 -24.37 -19.67 6.11
CA ALA A 125 -23.58 -18.64 5.49
C ALA A 125 -23.05 -17.63 6.54
N VAL A 126 -22.21 -18.12 7.46
CA VAL A 126 -21.52 -17.32 8.48
C VAL A 126 -20.03 -17.32 8.13
N PHE A 127 -19.52 -16.17 7.66
CA PHE A 127 -18.19 -16.04 7.09
C PHE A 127 -17.45 -14.82 7.64
N THR A 128 -16.12 -14.81 7.48
CA THR A 128 -15.39 -13.55 7.45
C THR A 128 -15.69 -12.81 6.14
N ILE A 129 -15.46 -11.48 6.11
CA ILE A 129 -15.62 -10.69 4.87
C ILE A 129 -14.79 -11.31 3.74
N HIS A 130 -13.54 -11.66 4.01
CA HIS A 130 -12.65 -12.28 3.04
C HIS A 130 -13.15 -13.66 2.58
N GLY A 131 -13.59 -14.50 3.52
CA GLY A 131 -14.14 -15.84 3.21
C GLY A 131 -15.40 -15.75 2.35
N PHE A 132 -16.28 -14.77 2.62
CA PHE A 132 -17.44 -14.51 1.78
C PHE A 132 -17.05 -14.08 0.37
N CYS A 133 -16.13 -13.10 0.23
CA CYS A 133 -15.64 -12.65 -1.08
C CYS A 133 -15.03 -13.82 -1.88
N GLN A 134 -14.19 -14.64 -1.23
CA GLN A 134 -13.59 -15.82 -1.86
C GLN A 134 -14.66 -16.82 -2.35
N ARG A 135 -15.66 -17.10 -1.52
CA ARG A 135 -16.78 -17.98 -1.90
C ARG A 135 -17.54 -17.44 -3.10
N MET A 136 -17.86 -16.13 -3.11
CA MET A 136 -18.55 -15.50 -4.23
C MET A 136 -17.75 -15.52 -5.52
N LEU A 137 -16.45 -15.26 -5.46
CA LEU A 137 -15.54 -15.36 -6.60
C LEU A 137 -15.47 -16.80 -7.15
N SER A 138 -15.40 -17.80 -6.27
CA SER A 138 -15.38 -19.22 -6.68
C SER A 138 -16.69 -19.67 -7.32
N LEU A 139 -17.84 -19.24 -6.78
CA LEU A 139 -19.16 -19.54 -7.35
C LEU A 139 -19.36 -18.89 -8.73
N ASN A 140 -18.79 -17.71 -8.94
CA ASN A 140 -18.90 -16.94 -10.18
C ASN A 140 -17.57 -16.90 -10.96
N ALA A 141 -16.79 -17.99 -10.90
CA ALA A 141 -15.44 -18.05 -11.51
C ALA A 141 -15.45 -17.73 -13.01
N PHE A 142 -16.47 -18.18 -13.75
CA PHE A 142 -16.61 -17.89 -15.19
C PHE A 142 -16.84 -16.40 -15.47
N GLU A 143 -17.68 -15.76 -14.69
CA GLU A 143 -18.04 -14.35 -14.90
C GLU A 143 -16.90 -13.42 -14.44
N SER A 144 -16.20 -13.80 -13.37
CA SER A 144 -15.08 -13.03 -12.82
C SER A 144 -13.75 -13.26 -13.55
N GLY A 145 -13.68 -14.25 -14.44
CA GLY A 145 -12.44 -14.64 -15.13
C GLY A 145 -11.39 -15.25 -14.20
N MET A 146 -11.80 -15.71 -13.03
CA MET A 146 -10.91 -16.24 -11.99
C MET A 146 -10.70 -17.74 -12.14
N LEU A 147 -9.61 -18.26 -11.58
CA LEU A 147 -9.36 -19.71 -11.52
C LEU A 147 -10.32 -20.38 -10.52
N PHE A 148 -10.74 -21.62 -10.80
CA PHE A 148 -11.65 -22.38 -9.93
C PHE A 148 -11.05 -22.68 -8.55
N GLU A 149 -9.74 -22.93 -8.51
CA GLU A 149 -9.01 -23.18 -7.27
C GLU A 149 -8.13 -21.98 -6.95
N GLN A 150 -8.46 -21.28 -5.89
CA GLN A 150 -7.69 -20.16 -5.36
C GLN A 150 -7.44 -20.35 -3.88
N GLN A 151 -6.24 -20.02 -3.46
CA GLN A 151 -5.88 -19.96 -2.05
C GLN A 151 -5.67 -18.52 -1.62
N LEU A 152 -6.31 -18.14 -0.52
CA LEU A 152 -6.04 -16.88 0.12
C LEU A 152 -4.65 -16.94 0.75
N ILE A 153 -3.79 -16.02 0.36
CA ILE A 153 -2.42 -15.92 0.89
C ILE A 153 -2.40 -14.78 1.91
N GLU A 154 -2.09 -15.11 3.16
CA GLU A 154 -1.97 -14.12 4.23
C GLU A 154 -0.69 -13.29 4.10
N ASP A 155 0.40 -13.88 3.62
CA ASP A 155 1.71 -13.23 3.45
C ASP A 155 2.20 -13.29 2.00
N GLU A 156 2.17 -12.15 1.32
CA GLU A 156 2.67 -12.00 -0.04
C GLU A 156 4.19 -11.79 -0.13
N SER A 157 4.91 -11.71 0.98
CA SER A 157 6.35 -11.34 1.01
C SER A 157 7.20 -12.21 0.10
N ARG A 158 6.91 -13.51 0.06
CA ARG A 158 7.62 -14.46 -0.81
C ARG A 158 7.37 -14.18 -2.29
N LEU A 159 6.13 -13.89 -2.68
CA LEU A 159 5.77 -13.59 -4.07
C LEU A 159 6.38 -12.28 -4.52
N ARG A 160 6.33 -11.25 -3.68
CA ARG A 160 6.96 -9.95 -3.94
C ARG A 160 8.47 -10.09 -4.14
N TYR A 161 9.13 -10.88 -3.28
CA TYR A 161 10.56 -11.15 -3.43
C TYR A 161 10.86 -11.92 -4.72
N GLN A 162 10.08 -12.93 -5.07
CA GLN A 162 10.25 -13.67 -6.32
C GLN A 162 10.10 -12.76 -7.55
N ALA A 163 9.07 -11.91 -7.57
CA ALA A 163 8.87 -10.94 -8.64
C ALA A 163 10.07 -9.97 -8.79
N CYS A 164 10.59 -9.44 -7.67
CA CYS A 164 11.79 -8.61 -7.68
C CYS A 164 13.04 -9.38 -8.13
N ALA A 165 13.19 -10.64 -7.74
CA ALA A 165 14.32 -11.48 -8.15
C ALA A 165 14.26 -11.82 -9.64
N ASP A 166 13.07 -12.05 -10.18
CA ASP A 166 12.87 -12.26 -11.63
C ASP A 166 13.13 -10.99 -12.43
N PHE A 167 12.64 -9.84 -11.95
CA PHE A 167 12.97 -8.55 -12.53
C PHE A 167 14.48 -8.32 -12.55
N TRP A 168 15.16 -8.58 -11.42
CA TRP A 168 16.61 -8.42 -11.32
C TRP A 168 17.36 -9.28 -12.31
N ARG A 169 16.98 -10.56 -12.46
CA ARG A 169 17.60 -11.48 -13.43
C ARG A 169 17.42 -11.02 -14.86
N ARG A 170 16.26 -10.46 -15.23
CA ARG A 170 15.97 -10.03 -16.61
C ARG A 170 16.63 -8.71 -16.96
N HIS A 171 16.64 -7.76 -16.02
CA HIS A 171 17.00 -6.37 -16.32
C HIS A 171 18.34 -5.93 -15.76
N CYS A 172 18.87 -6.56 -14.71
CA CYS A 172 20.16 -6.18 -14.12
C CYS A 172 21.32 -7.06 -14.55
N TYR A 173 21.12 -8.38 -14.66
CA TYR A 173 22.20 -9.28 -15.06
C TYR A 173 22.71 -9.07 -16.50
N PRO A 174 21.85 -8.76 -17.49
CA PRO A 174 22.33 -8.51 -18.86
C PRO A 174 23.00 -7.16 -19.08
N LEU A 175 23.01 -6.27 -18.05
CA LEU A 175 23.57 -4.92 -18.19
C LEU A 175 25.09 -4.95 -18.40
N PRO A 176 25.64 -4.03 -19.20
CA PRO A 176 27.07 -3.78 -19.27
C PRO A 176 27.64 -3.50 -17.86
N ARG A 177 28.89 -3.91 -17.63
CA ARG A 177 29.54 -3.83 -16.31
C ARG A 177 29.47 -2.43 -15.68
N GLU A 178 29.62 -1.39 -16.50
CA GLU A 178 29.61 0.00 -16.05
C GLU A 178 28.24 0.41 -15.50
N ILE A 179 27.17 0.08 -16.23
CA ILE A 179 25.79 0.36 -15.81
C ILE A 179 25.42 -0.49 -14.59
N ALA A 180 25.81 -1.77 -14.61
CA ALA A 180 25.59 -2.68 -13.49
C ALA A 180 26.26 -2.19 -12.20
N ALA A 181 27.45 -1.59 -12.30
CA ALA A 181 28.16 -1.01 -11.16
C ALA A 181 27.37 0.16 -10.55
N VAL A 182 26.85 1.07 -11.38
CA VAL A 182 26.02 2.20 -10.93
C VAL A 182 24.72 1.70 -10.25
N ILE A 183 24.04 0.74 -10.85
CA ILE A 183 22.84 0.13 -10.24
C ILE A 183 23.18 -0.54 -8.91
N HIS A 184 24.34 -1.21 -8.83
CA HIS A 184 24.79 -1.90 -7.62
C HIS A 184 25.18 -0.94 -6.47
N GLU A 185 25.51 0.30 -6.77
CA GLU A 185 25.69 1.34 -5.73
C GLU A 185 24.37 1.66 -5.01
N ALA A 186 23.26 1.72 -5.75
CA ALA A 186 21.94 1.98 -5.21
C ALA A 186 21.31 0.75 -4.53
N TRP A 187 21.41 -0.42 -5.17
CA TRP A 187 20.82 -1.69 -4.69
C TRP A 187 21.82 -2.84 -4.83
N LYS A 188 22.14 -3.47 -3.71
CA LYS A 188 23.06 -4.63 -3.70
C LYS A 188 22.43 -5.90 -4.27
N GLY A 189 21.11 -5.90 -4.50
CA GLY A 189 20.38 -7.02 -5.06
C GLY A 189 18.87 -6.84 -4.96
N PRO A 190 18.08 -7.88 -5.33
CA PRO A 190 16.62 -7.81 -5.39
C PRO A 190 15.96 -7.49 -4.05
N ARG A 191 16.59 -7.84 -2.91
CA ARG A 191 16.06 -7.50 -1.57
C ARG A 191 16.09 -6.00 -1.29
N ASP A 192 17.15 -5.31 -1.71
CA ASP A 192 17.26 -3.87 -1.49
C ASP A 192 16.34 -3.10 -2.44
N LEU A 193 16.16 -3.59 -3.67
CA LEU A 193 15.17 -3.08 -4.60
C LEU A 193 13.76 -3.24 -4.00
N LEU A 194 13.42 -4.43 -3.49
CA LEU A 194 12.12 -4.67 -2.87
C LEU A 194 11.84 -3.70 -1.71
N LYS A 195 12.81 -3.48 -0.81
CA LYS A 195 12.67 -2.49 0.27
C LYS A 195 12.36 -1.09 -0.24
N SER A 196 12.97 -0.69 -1.35
CA SER A 196 12.70 0.62 -1.98
C SER A 196 11.31 0.72 -2.58
N LEU A 197 10.73 -0.41 -3.03
CA LEU A 197 9.42 -0.49 -3.67
C LEU A 197 8.29 -0.78 -2.67
N ASP A 198 8.58 -1.35 -1.51
CA ASP A 198 7.59 -1.93 -0.59
C ASP A 198 6.44 -0.96 -0.25
N ARG A 199 6.76 0.31 0.03
CA ARG A 199 5.76 1.34 0.32
C ARG A 199 4.76 1.59 -0.82
N TRP A 200 5.12 1.30 -2.07
CA TRP A 200 4.27 1.48 -3.25
C TRP A 200 3.58 0.18 -3.69
N LEU A 201 4.05 -0.96 -3.18
CA LEU A 201 3.43 -2.27 -3.43
C LEU A 201 2.31 -2.58 -2.43
N GLN A 202 2.17 -1.78 -1.37
CA GLN A 202 1.10 -1.89 -0.38
C GLN A 202 -0.04 -0.92 -0.76
N GLY A 203 -1.28 -1.43 -0.79
CA GLY A 203 -2.48 -0.63 -1.06
C GLY A 203 -2.71 -0.31 -2.54
N GLU A 204 -3.38 0.83 -2.80
CA GLU A 204 -3.63 1.30 -4.16
C GLU A 204 -2.33 1.73 -4.85
N ALA A 205 -2.22 1.39 -6.12
CA ALA A 205 -1.03 1.71 -6.87
C ALA A 205 -0.90 3.21 -7.09
N PRO A 206 0.27 3.79 -6.76
CA PRO A 206 0.50 5.19 -7.01
C PRO A 206 0.46 5.48 -8.52
N GLN A 207 -0.19 6.58 -8.89
CA GLN A 207 -0.08 7.10 -10.25
C GLN A 207 1.31 7.72 -10.43
N LEU A 208 2.06 7.25 -11.41
CA LEU A 208 3.32 7.90 -11.80
C LEU A 208 2.99 9.26 -12.40
N LYS A 209 3.42 10.35 -11.75
CA LYS A 209 3.17 11.73 -12.23
C LYS A 209 3.78 12.01 -13.59
N SER A 210 4.86 11.34 -13.92
CA SER A 210 5.50 11.37 -15.23
C SER A 210 6.04 9.97 -15.48
N PRO A 211 5.37 9.15 -16.29
CA PRO A 211 6.02 7.96 -16.78
C PRO A 211 7.31 8.40 -17.47
N PRO A 212 8.45 7.74 -17.22
CA PRO A 212 9.65 7.98 -18.03
C PRO A 212 9.23 7.85 -19.48
N ALA A 213 9.78 8.68 -20.36
CA ALA A 213 9.53 8.57 -21.78
C ALA A 213 9.62 7.09 -22.14
N ALA A 214 8.55 6.51 -22.67
CA ALA A 214 8.38 5.05 -22.79
C ALA A 214 9.52 4.38 -23.58
N GLU A 215 10.42 5.16 -24.16
CA GLU A 215 11.48 4.77 -25.07
C GLU A 215 12.90 4.94 -24.47
N GLU A 216 13.12 5.70 -23.40
CA GLU A 216 14.48 5.93 -22.88
C GLU A 216 15.04 4.68 -22.20
N THR A 217 16.16 4.17 -22.72
CA THR A 217 16.85 3.03 -22.15
C THR A 217 17.83 3.43 -21.05
N LEU A 218 18.16 2.49 -20.15
CA LEU A 218 19.20 2.71 -19.14
C LEU A 218 20.56 3.04 -19.77
N ALA A 219 20.85 2.48 -20.94
CA ALA A 219 22.08 2.72 -21.66
C ALA A 219 22.15 4.16 -22.22
N GLU A 220 21.07 4.64 -22.79
CA GLU A 220 20.98 6.02 -23.30
C GLU A 220 21.12 7.03 -22.19
N ARG A 221 20.39 6.87 -21.07
CA ARG A 221 20.51 7.73 -19.91
C ARG A 221 21.92 7.70 -19.31
N HIS A 222 22.52 6.52 -19.21
CA HIS A 222 23.90 6.37 -18.77
C HIS A 222 24.87 7.14 -19.66
N GLN A 223 24.79 6.97 -20.99
CA GLN A 223 25.63 7.68 -21.94
C GLN A 223 25.46 9.21 -21.84
N GLN A 224 24.24 9.71 -21.69
CA GLN A 224 23.98 11.14 -21.51
C GLN A 224 24.63 11.67 -20.24
N ILE A 225 24.48 10.97 -19.09
CA ILE A 225 25.09 11.38 -17.83
C ILE A 225 26.62 11.40 -17.95
N ILE A 226 27.22 10.33 -18.49
CA ILE A 226 28.67 10.24 -18.68
C ILE A 226 29.17 11.34 -19.63
N ALA A 227 28.48 11.61 -20.72
CA ALA A 227 28.82 12.68 -21.65
C ALA A 227 28.82 14.06 -20.99
N ARG A 228 27.85 14.36 -20.15
CA ARG A 228 27.75 15.63 -19.40
C ARG A 228 28.90 15.77 -18.38
N ILE A 229 29.20 14.71 -17.64
CA ILE A 229 30.31 14.70 -16.69
C ILE A 229 31.63 14.91 -17.44
N ASN A 230 31.84 14.23 -18.56
CA ASN A 230 33.06 14.37 -19.36
C ASN A 230 33.16 15.78 -20.00
N ALA A 231 32.07 16.36 -20.47
CA ALA A 231 32.06 17.73 -20.98
C ALA A 231 32.50 18.73 -19.91
N LEU A 232 32.02 18.60 -18.69
CA LEU A 232 32.46 19.45 -17.58
C LEU A 232 33.95 19.24 -17.24
N LYS A 233 34.43 17.98 -17.24
CA LYS A 233 35.86 17.68 -17.03
C LYS A 233 36.78 18.31 -18.07
N ILE A 234 36.38 18.29 -19.34
CA ILE A 234 37.10 18.93 -20.44
C ILE A 234 37.12 20.44 -20.23
N GLN A 235 35.97 21.05 -20.02
CA GLN A 235 35.83 22.48 -19.80
C GLN A 235 36.62 22.96 -18.58
N TRP A 236 36.62 22.18 -17.49
CA TRP A 236 37.44 22.47 -16.32
C TRP A 236 38.93 22.51 -16.64
N ARG A 237 39.45 21.48 -17.32
CA ARG A 237 40.88 21.40 -17.67
C ARG A 237 41.35 22.54 -18.55
N GLU A 238 40.50 23.01 -19.46
CA GLU A 238 40.79 24.11 -20.37
C GLU A 238 40.77 25.49 -19.69
N GLN A 239 39.87 25.67 -18.71
CA GLN A 239 39.53 26.99 -18.17
C GLN A 239 39.96 27.20 -16.70
N VAL A 240 40.54 26.21 -16.02
CA VAL A 240 40.87 26.32 -14.59
C VAL A 240 41.84 27.47 -14.30
N ALA A 241 42.80 27.75 -15.18
CA ALA A 241 43.72 28.85 -15.01
C ALA A 241 43.05 30.25 -15.06
N GLU A 242 42.04 30.41 -15.88
CA GLU A 242 41.24 31.65 -15.97
C GLU A 242 40.41 31.89 -14.71
N ILE A 243 39.89 30.78 -14.12
CA ILE A 243 39.10 30.82 -12.89
C ILE A 243 39.86 31.41 -11.72
N GLU A 244 41.12 31.05 -11.54
CA GLU A 244 41.97 31.59 -10.48
C GLU A 244 42.03 33.11 -10.56
N GLY A 245 42.26 33.67 -11.76
CA GLY A 245 42.26 35.08 -11.98
C GLY A 245 40.89 35.77 -11.73
N VAL A 246 39.79 35.13 -12.14
CA VAL A 246 38.44 35.65 -11.90
C VAL A 246 38.13 35.70 -10.41
N LEU A 247 38.49 34.65 -9.66
CA LEU A 247 38.27 34.57 -8.21
C LEU A 247 39.16 35.57 -7.45
N GLU A 248 40.35 35.85 -7.90
CA GLU A 248 41.25 36.79 -7.26
C GLU A 248 40.75 38.23 -7.37
N ASN A 249 40.20 38.59 -8.52
CA ASN A 249 39.67 39.91 -8.82
C ASN A 249 38.18 40.12 -8.40
N SER A 250 37.59 39.15 -7.70
CA SER A 250 36.21 39.19 -7.27
C SER A 250 36.01 39.79 -5.88
N GLY A 251 34.76 40.16 -5.57
CA GLY A 251 34.31 40.64 -4.26
C GLY A 251 34.05 39.56 -3.23
N LEU A 252 34.63 38.35 -3.35
CA LEU A 252 34.43 37.23 -2.41
C LEU A 252 34.89 37.61 -0.99
N ASP A 253 34.12 37.24 0.00
CA ASP A 253 34.49 37.32 1.41
C ASP A 253 35.56 36.27 1.74
N ARG A 254 36.80 36.72 1.88
CA ARG A 254 37.95 35.85 2.15
C ARG A 254 37.89 35.14 3.51
N ARG A 255 37.02 35.55 4.42
CA ARG A 255 36.74 34.81 5.67
C ARG A 255 35.90 33.56 5.41
N LYS A 256 34.99 33.65 4.44
CA LYS A 256 34.07 32.56 4.06
C LYS A 256 34.63 31.71 2.90
N PHE A 257 35.44 32.31 2.03
CA PHE A 257 36.09 31.68 0.87
C PHE A 257 37.62 31.85 0.98
N ASN A 258 38.26 31.02 1.81
CA ASN A 258 39.68 31.12 2.13
C ASN A 258 40.57 30.63 0.98
N ARG A 259 41.65 31.37 0.66
CA ARG A 259 42.61 31.01 -0.41
C ARG A 259 43.26 29.65 -0.21
N GLY A 260 43.59 29.28 1.04
CA GLY A 260 44.23 27.97 1.33
C GLY A 260 43.26 26.78 1.06
N ASN A 261 41.96 26.96 1.28
CA ASN A 261 40.95 25.98 0.93
C ASN A 261 40.64 25.98 -0.58
N GLN A 262 40.66 27.15 -1.22
CA GLN A 262 40.51 27.27 -2.68
C GLN A 262 41.49 26.39 -3.43
N GLY A 263 42.78 26.47 -3.09
CA GLY A 263 43.83 25.64 -3.71
C GLY A 263 43.55 24.14 -3.55
N LYS A 264 43.16 23.71 -2.33
CA LYS A 264 42.81 22.29 -2.06
C LYS A 264 41.61 21.83 -2.86
N TRP A 265 40.59 22.69 -3.04
CA TRP A 265 39.43 22.37 -3.84
C TRP A 265 39.78 22.23 -5.32
N ILE A 266 40.58 23.17 -5.86
CA ILE A 266 41.06 23.12 -7.23
C ILE A 266 41.89 21.84 -7.46
N GLU A 267 42.80 21.50 -6.54
CA GLU A 267 43.60 20.28 -6.61
C GLU A 267 42.74 19.01 -6.65
N LYS A 268 41.71 18.95 -5.80
CA LYS A 268 40.72 17.84 -5.77
C LYS A 268 39.96 17.71 -7.07
N ILE A 269 39.51 18.84 -7.65
CA ILE A 269 38.77 18.82 -8.91
C ILE A 269 39.73 18.51 -10.08
N ASN A 270 40.97 19.01 -10.06
CA ASN A 270 41.97 18.68 -11.06
C ASN A 270 42.23 17.17 -11.10
N ALA A 271 42.42 16.54 -9.94
CA ALA A 271 42.57 15.08 -9.85
C ALA A 271 41.37 14.35 -10.47
N TRP A 272 40.16 14.70 -10.05
CA TRP A 272 38.93 14.14 -10.59
C TRP A 272 38.80 14.37 -12.10
N ALA A 273 39.16 15.53 -12.61
CA ALA A 273 39.07 15.86 -14.05
C ALA A 273 40.05 15.06 -14.90
N GLN A 274 41.17 14.55 -14.31
CA GLN A 274 42.12 13.68 -14.99
C GLN A 274 41.74 12.21 -14.99
N GLU A 275 40.91 11.78 -14.02
CA GLU A 275 40.46 10.40 -13.91
C GLU A 275 39.42 10.03 -14.97
N GLU A 276 39.42 8.74 -15.37
CA GLU A 276 38.40 8.18 -16.21
C GLU A 276 37.06 8.22 -15.49
N THR A 277 35.95 8.57 -16.20
CA THR A 277 34.63 8.62 -15.61
C THR A 277 33.99 7.21 -15.60
N ARG A 278 33.96 6.58 -14.42
CA ARG A 278 33.43 5.23 -14.22
C ARG A 278 32.04 5.19 -13.52
N GLY A 279 31.58 6.31 -13.00
CA GLY A 279 30.35 6.43 -12.25
C GLY A 279 29.86 7.89 -12.23
N TYR A 280 28.87 8.18 -11.37
CA TYR A 280 28.20 9.48 -11.32
C TYR A 280 28.64 10.33 -10.13
N GLN A 281 29.66 9.89 -9.40
CA GLN A 281 30.15 10.60 -8.23
C GLN A 281 30.89 11.86 -8.64
N LEU A 282 30.48 12.98 -8.08
CA LEU A 282 31.10 14.27 -8.24
C LEU A 282 31.84 14.63 -6.95
N PRO A 283 33.02 15.28 -7.03
CA PRO A 283 33.68 15.75 -5.84
C PRO A 283 32.91 16.90 -5.17
N ASP A 284 32.78 16.85 -3.84
CA ASP A 284 32.12 17.91 -3.05
C ASP A 284 32.71 19.30 -3.28
N ALA A 285 33.94 19.35 -3.73
CA ALA A 285 34.63 20.59 -4.07
C ALA A 285 33.98 21.33 -5.23
N LEU A 286 33.29 20.65 -6.17
CA LEU A 286 32.58 21.28 -7.28
C LEU A 286 31.52 22.26 -6.82
N GLU A 287 30.77 21.94 -5.77
CA GLU A 287 29.74 22.80 -5.23
C GLU A 287 30.29 24.19 -4.85
N LYS A 288 31.54 24.25 -4.41
CA LYS A 288 32.21 25.51 -4.01
C LYS A 288 32.47 26.45 -5.18
N PHE A 289 32.40 25.96 -6.41
CA PHE A 289 32.54 26.73 -7.65
C PHE A 289 31.20 26.84 -8.41
N SER A 290 30.08 26.44 -7.83
CA SER A 290 28.77 26.75 -8.41
C SER A 290 28.46 28.25 -8.32
N ARG A 291 27.79 28.79 -9.32
CA ARG A 291 27.41 30.22 -9.35
C ARG A 291 26.65 30.60 -8.07
N ARG A 292 25.71 29.76 -7.65
CA ARG A 292 24.92 29.95 -6.42
C ARG A 292 25.80 30.08 -5.19
N PHE A 293 26.74 29.16 -5.00
CA PHE A 293 27.65 29.20 -3.84
C PHE A 293 28.52 30.45 -3.84
N LEU A 294 29.03 30.86 -4.99
CA LEU A 294 29.89 32.06 -5.14
C LEU A 294 29.10 33.35 -4.85
N VAL A 295 27.86 33.45 -5.32
CA VAL A 295 26.97 34.58 -4.99
C VAL A 295 26.76 34.69 -3.48
N GLU A 296 26.46 33.60 -2.81
CA GLU A 296 26.25 33.56 -1.34
C GLU A 296 27.52 33.94 -0.54
N ARG A 297 28.70 33.80 -1.13
CA ARG A 297 30.00 34.10 -0.50
C ARG A 297 30.60 35.44 -0.95
N THR A 298 29.92 36.18 -1.81
CA THR A 298 30.32 37.54 -2.21
C THR A 298 29.82 38.54 -1.18
N LYS A 299 30.61 39.58 -0.90
CA LYS A 299 30.21 40.69 -0.01
C LYS A 299 29.06 41.50 -0.66
N ALA A 300 28.22 42.15 0.16
CA ALA A 300 27.07 42.89 -0.32
C ALA A 300 27.40 43.95 -1.41
N ASP A 301 28.55 44.59 -1.30
CA ASP A 301 29.04 45.57 -2.26
C ASP A 301 30.12 45.04 -3.21
N GLY A 302 30.29 43.70 -3.22
CA GLY A 302 31.34 43.05 -3.99
C GLY A 302 30.88 42.60 -5.37
N ILE A 303 31.85 42.58 -6.33
CA ILE A 303 31.62 42.06 -7.67
C ILE A 303 31.51 40.52 -7.57
N VAL A 304 30.38 39.98 -8.00
CA VAL A 304 30.21 38.49 -8.09
C VAL A 304 31.14 37.96 -9.17
N PRO A 305 31.92 36.90 -8.90
CA PRO A 305 32.73 36.25 -9.92
C PRO A 305 31.82 35.61 -10.97
N GLU A 306 31.95 36.02 -12.22
CA GLU A 306 31.19 35.44 -13.34
C GLU A 306 32.10 34.72 -14.30
N HIS A 307 31.77 33.45 -14.58
CA HIS A 307 32.46 32.65 -15.57
C HIS A 307 31.48 31.53 -16.07
N PRO A 308 31.49 31.17 -17.37
CA PRO A 308 30.62 30.14 -17.92
C PRO A 308 30.72 28.79 -17.20
N LEU A 309 31.91 28.43 -16.71
CA LEU A 309 32.17 27.20 -15.99
C LEU A 309 31.38 27.14 -14.65
N PHE A 310 31.17 28.24 -13.95
CA PHE A 310 30.39 28.28 -12.71
C PHE A 310 28.92 27.95 -12.97
N VAL A 311 28.40 28.40 -14.11
CA VAL A 311 27.06 28.07 -14.57
C VAL A 311 26.96 26.60 -14.99
N ALA A 312 27.96 26.08 -15.71
CA ALA A 312 28.01 24.70 -16.14
C ALA A 312 28.05 23.73 -14.93
N ILE A 313 28.86 24.08 -13.90
CA ILE A 313 28.90 23.31 -12.63
C ILE A 313 27.52 23.33 -11.95
N GLU A 314 26.90 24.49 -11.82
CA GLU A 314 25.58 24.61 -11.20
C GLU A 314 24.53 23.79 -11.94
N THR A 315 24.53 23.83 -13.26
CA THR A 315 23.61 23.05 -14.10
C THR A 315 23.79 21.56 -13.89
N LEU A 316 25.04 21.09 -13.87
CA LEU A 316 25.30 19.65 -13.63
C LEU A 316 24.88 19.21 -12.23
N LEU A 317 25.10 20.03 -11.19
CA LEU A 317 24.74 19.75 -9.82
C LEU A 317 23.21 19.79 -9.57
N ALA A 318 22.47 20.55 -10.37
CA ALA A 318 21.01 20.65 -10.27
C ALA A 318 20.29 19.43 -10.88
N GLU A 319 20.95 18.69 -11.75
CA GLU A 319 20.37 17.54 -12.42
C GLU A 319 20.52 16.24 -11.59
N PRO A 320 19.50 15.38 -11.54
CA PRO A 320 19.63 14.08 -10.90
C PRO A 320 20.51 13.14 -11.74
N LEU A 321 21.76 12.95 -11.31
CA LEU A 321 22.67 12.00 -11.95
C LEU A 321 22.40 10.58 -11.42
N THR A 322 21.31 9.97 -11.92
CA THR A 322 20.87 8.66 -11.43
C THR A 322 20.09 7.88 -12.49
N LEU A 323 20.08 6.55 -12.34
CA LEU A 323 19.21 5.63 -13.12
C LEU A 323 18.05 5.11 -12.27
N ASN A 324 17.98 5.50 -11.00
CA ASN A 324 17.07 4.90 -10.02
C ASN A 324 15.62 5.11 -10.38
N ASP A 325 15.24 6.28 -10.88
CA ASP A 325 13.89 6.62 -11.31
C ASP A 325 13.40 5.72 -12.45
N LEU A 326 14.25 5.48 -13.47
CA LEU A 326 13.95 4.57 -14.57
C LEU A 326 13.83 3.12 -14.11
N MET A 327 14.73 2.68 -13.21
CA MET A 327 14.68 1.33 -12.64
C MET A 327 13.43 1.11 -11.80
N ILE A 328 13.10 2.07 -10.94
CA ILE A 328 11.89 2.00 -10.10
C ILE A 328 10.63 1.98 -10.98
N ALA A 329 10.54 2.85 -11.98
CA ALA A 329 9.39 2.90 -12.86
C ALA A 329 9.17 1.57 -13.61
N ARG A 330 10.24 0.98 -14.17
CA ARG A 330 10.19 -0.33 -14.83
C ARG A 330 9.82 -1.46 -13.88
N ALA A 331 10.44 -1.47 -12.69
CA ALA A 331 10.17 -2.48 -11.68
C ALA A 331 8.71 -2.40 -11.21
N MET A 332 8.17 -1.21 -10.99
CA MET A 332 6.79 -1.00 -10.58
C MET A 332 5.81 -1.49 -11.64
N THR A 333 6.05 -1.20 -12.91
CA THR A 333 5.19 -1.66 -14.02
C THR A 333 5.20 -3.19 -14.09
N GLU A 334 6.38 -3.84 -14.17
CA GLU A 334 6.47 -5.28 -14.37
C GLU A 334 6.03 -6.11 -13.14
N ILE A 335 6.37 -5.66 -11.92
CA ILE A 335 6.01 -6.38 -10.70
C ILE A 335 4.50 -6.28 -10.44
N ARG A 336 3.90 -5.15 -10.81
CA ARG A 336 2.47 -4.92 -10.67
C ARG A 336 1.65 -5.76 -11.63
N ASP A 337 2.04 -5.81 -12.91
CA ASP A 337 1.33 -6.60 -13.93
C ASP A 337 1.32 -8.10 -13.60
N ARG A 338 2.24 -8.57 -12.75
CA ARG A 338 2.25 -9.95 -12.24
C ARG A 338 1.34 -10.18 -11.03
N LYS A 339 0.80 -9.11 -10.42
CA LYS A 339 -0.19 -9.21 -9.34
C LYS A 339 -1.63 -9.33 -9.87
N SER A 340 -1.88 -8.86 -11.07
CA SER A 340 -3.15 -8.99 -11.80
C SER A 340 -3.15 -10.28 -12.64
#